data_b11441e9726ed5b6be15356223f838e7
#
_entry.id   b11441e9726ed5b6be15356223f838e7
#
_cell.length_a   1.000
_cell.length_b   1.000
_cell.length_c   1.000
_cell.angle_alpha   90.00
_cell.angle_beta   90.00
_cell.angle_gamma   90.00
#
_symmetry.space_group_name_H-M   'P 1'
#
loop_
_entity.id
_entity.type
_entity.pdbx_description
1 polymer ?
#
loop_
_entity_poly.entity_id
_entity_poly.type
_entity_poly.pdbx_seq_one_letter_code
_entity_poly.pdbx_strand_id
1 'polypeptide(L)'
;VLLFHVSFLLILIGAGITRYVGYEGLMLINEGETTHKFLSETTYVNLVVDNNEEQKTFHKSTLFSAKGTNTWSLDDDFREQEFSVKLAEYIPWAEEKFFENETGEEFLFIVESSSGSRHEHYIKKGDLQNIHGVLVGFEAPNNSGTINLFREDGILKIQTQNDGSWMRMADRVEGTVTKDSVQEFQLRSLYKVGELPFVIPEPVKKGELKTIRGAKKDDTKLDALVLDITVDEETSQIEIYGGKYAPQRPTQFSLNGLNFRIDYGPQLLETPFEVKLNDFQLEKYPGSESAAAFASEITLIDTDETFDYKIYMNHILDHKGYKFFQASYDLSGEVEQTHLSVNHDFWGTLITYIGYSLLYFGMISILFAPGTRFDSLKKTLKKIKK
;
A
#
# COMPACT_ATOMS: atom_id res chain seq x y z
N VAL A 1 16.52 38.29 23.38
CA VAL A 1 16.81 38.00 21.96
C VAL A 1 17.59 36.71 21.82
N LEU A 2 18.75 36.53 22.46
CA LEU A 2 19.57 35.32 22.37
C LEU A 2 18.77 34.03 22.69
N LEU A 3 18.00 34.05 23.79
CA LEU A 3 17.20 32.88 24.21
C LEU A 3 16.20 32.43 23.15
N PHE A 4 15.57 33.35 22.42
CA PHE A 4 14.70 33.05 21.30
C PHE A 4 15.41 32.32 20.17
N HIS A 5 16.59 32.82 19.77
CA HIS A 5 17.34 32.21 18.70
C HIS A 5 17.81 30.77 19.08
N VAL A 6 18.26 30.60 20.32
CA VAL A 6 18.65 29.30 20.85
C VAL A 6 17.45 28.33 20.88
N SER A 7 16.27 28.81 21.32
CA SER A 7 15.07 27.95 21.34
C SER A 7 14.64 27.52 19.95
N PHE A 8 14.66 28.39 18.94
CA PHE A 8 14.36 28.03 17.55
C PHE A 8 15.38 27.05 16.99
N LEU A 9 16.66 27.24 17.28
CA LEU A 9 17.70 26.29 16.85
C LEU A 9 17.46 24.90 17.45
N LEU A 10 17.13 24.82 18.75
CA LEU A 10 16.81 23.54 19.39
C LEU A 10 15.57 22.88 18.81
N ILE A 11 14.51 23.65 18.52
CA ILE A 11 13.31 23.13 17.86
C ILE A 11 13.65 22.57 16.48
N LEU A 12 14.44 23.29 15.68
CA LEU A 12 14.87 22.82 14.36
C LEU A 12 15.76 21.58 14.43
N ILE A 13 16.68 21.52 15.40
CA ILE A 13 17.52 20.33 15.62
C ILE A 13 16.64 19.15 16.05
N GLY A 14 15.71 19.35 16.99
CA GLY A 14 14.76 18.33 17.40
C GLY A 14 13.92 17.82 16.25
N ALA A 15 13.36 18.69 15.42
CA ALA A 15 12.62 18.31 14.23
C ALA A 15 13.49 17.55 13.21
N GLY A 16 14.76 17.92 13.07
CA GLY A 16 15.72 17.18 12.25
C GLY A 16 15.96 15.76 12.78
N ILE A 17 16.12 15.60 14.10
CA ILE A 17 16.29 14.28 14.73
C ILE A 17 15.02 13.44 14.53
N THR A 18 13.83 13.99 14.78
CA THR A 18 12.56 13.31 14.50
C THR A 18 12.50 12.82 13.06
N ARG A 19 12.89 13.66 12.11
CA ARG A 19 12.81 13.32 10.68
C ARG A 19 13.81 12.28 10.22
N TYR A 20 15.03 12.25 10.77
CA TYR A 20 16.12 11.44 10.24
C TYR A 20 16.56 10.30 11.17
N VAL A 21 16.20 10.33 12.44
CA VAL A 21 16.57 9.31 13.45
C VAL A 21 15.33 8.61 13.98
N GLY A 22 14.24 9.34 14.19
CA GLY A 22 12.95 8.76 14.57
C GLY A 22 12.38 7.90 13.45
N TYR A 23 11.58 6.91 13.82
CA TYR A 23 10.82 6.10 12.88
C TYR A 23 9.40 5.89 13.38
N GLU A 24 8.52 5.76 12.41
CA GLU A 24 7.09 5.60 12.60
C GLU A 24 6.60 4.41 11.80
N GLY A 25 5.48 3.83 12.22
CA GLY A 25 4.89 2.73 11.50
C GLY A 25 3.47 2.41 11.95
N LEU A 26 2.95 1.30 11.43
CA LEU A 26 1.61 0.81 11.71
C LEU A 26 1.66 -0.64 12.18
N MET A 27 1.20 -0.90 13.38
CA MET A 27 1.04 -2.23 13.94
C MET A 27 -0.39 -2.69 13.71
N LEU A 28 -0.54 -3.79 12.98
CA LEU A 28 -1.82 -4.43 12.69
C LEU A 28 -1.97 -5.65 13.61
N ILE A 29 -3.03 -5.70 14.41
CA ILE A 29 -3.23 -6.80 15.37
C ILE A 29 -4.67 -7.27 15.28
N ASN A 30 -4.87 -8.56 15.00
CA ASN A 30 -6.18 -9.20 15.07
C ASN A 30 -6.56 -9.48 16.55
N GLU A 31 -7.83 -9.43 16.86
CA GLU A 31 -8.29 -9.76 18.22
C GLU A 31 -7.85 -11.16 18.63
N GLY A 32 -7.28 -11.27 19.82
CA GLY A 32 -6.66 -12.48 20.37
C GLY A 32 -5.21 -12.73 19.94
N GLU A 33 -4.70 -12.01 18.94
CA GLU A 33 -3.33 -12.16 18.42
C GLU A 33 -2.30 -11.40 19.26
N THR A 34 -1.07 -11.90 19.25
CA THR A 34 0.09 -11.27 19.87
C THR A 34 1.15 -10.98 18.80
N THR A 35 1.67 -9.77 18.76
CA THR A 35 2.72 -9.38 17.81
C THR A 35 3.73 -8.43 18.44
N HIS A 36 4.95 -8.47 17.93
CA HIS A 36 5.99 -7.47 18.16
C HIS A 36 6.40 -6.77 16.88
N LYS A 37 5.68 -7.03 15.77
CA LYS A 37 6.04 -6.55 14.44
C LYS A 37 5.10 -5.44 13.99
N PHE A 38 5.66 -4.47 13.29
CA PHE A 38 4.90 -3.38 12.68
C PHE A 38 5.50 -2.95 11.34
N LEU A 39 4.68 -2.41 10.47
CA LEU A 39 5.06 -1.93 9.15
C LEU A 39 5.60 -0.51 9.25
N SER A 40 6.76 -0.22 8.65
CA SER A 40 7.30 1.14 8.60
C SER A 40 6.39 2.09 7.83
N GLU A 41 6.34 3.36 8.24
CA GLU A 41 5.66 4.40 7.47
C GLU A 41 6.41 4.75 6.18
N THR A 42 7.73 4.70 6.23
CA THR A 42 8.59 4.89 5.06
C THR A 42 8.52 3.66 4.17
N THR A 43 8.36 3.88 2.87
CA THR A 43 8.42 2.83 1.85
C THR A 43 9.85 2.58 1.40
N TYR A 44 10.13 1.34 1.00
CA TYR A 44 11.43 0.88 0.54
C TYR A 44 11.29 0.11 -0.77
N VAL A 45 12.31 0.12 -1.58
CA VAL A 45 12.55 -0.96 -2.53
C VAL A 45 13.42 -1.97 -1.80
N ASN A 46 12.87 -3.16 -1.62
CA ASN A 46 13.53 -4.29 -1.00
C ASN A 46 14.02 -5.21 -2.11
N LEU A 47 15.29 -5.52 -2.12
CA LEU A 47 15.94 -6.31 -3.15
C LEU A 47 16.73 -7.44 -2.52
N VAL A 48 16.53 -8.65 -2.99
CA VAL A 48 17.41 -9.80 -2.72
C VAL A 48 18.01 -10.23 -4.05
N VAL A 49 19.32 -10.30 -4.08
CA VAL A 49 20.10 -10.83 -5.20
C VAL A 49 20.75 -12.13 -4.75
N ASP A 50 20.58 -13.19 -5.50
CA ASP A 50 21.20 -14.48 -5.23
C ASP A 50 21.70 -15.18 -6.51
N ASN A 51 22.59 -16.17 -6.33
CA ASN A 51 23.08 -17.04 -7.38
C ASN A 51 22.86 -18.52 -7.04
N ASN A 52 21.87 -18.84 -6.20
CA ASN A 52 21.56 -20.17 -5.63
C ASN A 52 22.57 -20.69 -4.58
N GLU A 53 23.68 -20.04 -4.34
CA GLU A 53 24.66 -20.40 -3.31
C GLU A 53 24.72 -19.37 -2.19
N GLU A 54 24.72 -18.11 -2.55
CA GLU A 54 24.78 -16.96 -1.64
C GLU A 54 23.70 -15.95 -2.00
N GLN A 55 23.31 -15.14 -1.01
CA GLN A 55 22.37 -14.06 -1.20
C GLN A 55 22.83 -12.76 -0.53
N LYS A 56 22.49 -11.63 -1.13
CA LYS A 56 22.69 -10.29 -0.57
C LYS A 56 21.37 -9.53 -0.57
N THR A 57 21.04 -8.89 0.53
CA THR A 57 19.76 -8.19 0.71
C THR A 57 19.99 -6.70 0.86
N PHE A 58 19.18 -5.91 0.20
CA PHE A 58 19.21 -4.46 0.21
C PHE A 58 17.83 -3.91 0.58
N HIS A 59 17.84 -2.86 1.39
CA HIS A 59 16.65 -2.09 1.75
C HIS A 59 16.97 -0.62 1.54
N LYS A 60 16.50 -0.05 0.45
CA LYS A 60 16.73 1.37 0.17
C LYS A 60 15.44 2.15 0.19
N SER A 61 15.36 3.12 1.10
CA SER A 61 14.18 3.96 1.29
C SER A 61 13.84 4.76 0.02
N THR A 62 12.55 5.02 -0.13
CA THR A 62 12.01 5.80 -1.24
C THR A 62 11.26 7.02 -0.70
N LEU A 63 11.32 8.12 -1.46
CA LEU A 63 10.57 9.36 -1.18
C LEU A 63 9.88 9.79 -2.47
N PHE A 64 8.98 8.94 -2.98
CA PHE A 64 8.27 9.25 -4.22
C PHE A 64 7.11 10.21 -4.00
N SER A 65 6.93 11.09 -4.97
CA SER A 65 5.86 12.07 -4.98
C SER A 65 5.06 11.96 -6.27
N ALA A 66 3.74 11.99 -6.14
CA ALA A 66 2.85 12.05 -7.29
C ALA A 66 2.99 13.35 -8.11
N LYS A 67 3.69 14.35 -7.57
CA LYS A 67 3.97 15.62 -8.24
C LYS A 67 5.49 15.85 -8.25
N GLY A 68 6.05 16.02 -9.43
CA GLY A 68 7.48 16.30 -9.61
C GLY A 68 8.25 15.14 -10.22
N THR A 69 9.57 15.29 -10.28
CA THR A 69 10.47 14.27 -10.81
C THR A 69 10.93 13.37 -9.68
N ASN A 70 10.74 12.07 -9.85
CA ASN A 70 11.23 11.06 -8.92
C ASN A 70 12.51 10.45 -9.48
N THR A 71 13.52 10.32 -8.62
CA THR A 71 14.79 9.66 -8.95
C THR A 71 15.13 8.68 -7.84
N TRP A 72 15.54 7.50 -8.23
CA TRP A 72 16.01 6.49 -7.31
C TRP A 72 16.93 5.54 -8.05
N SER A 73 18.04 5.15 -7.45
CA SER A 73 18.92 4.11 -7.99
C SER A 73 19.57 3.34 -6.85
N LEU A 74 19.98 2.13 -7.13
CA LEU A 74 20.81 1.29 -6.28
C LEU A 74 21.86 0.68 -7.20
N ASP A 75 23.13 0.99 -6.95
CA ASP A 75 24.28 0.47 -7.66
C ASP A 75 25.13 -0.30 -6.64
N ASP A 76 25.46 -1.56 -6.94
CA ASP A 76 26.27 -2.42 -6.08
C ASP A 76 26.91 -3.55 -6.89
N ASP A 77 27.67 -4.41 -6.24
CA ASP A 77 28.23 -5.62 -6.83
C ASP A 77 27.75 -6.87 -6.05
N PHE A 78 27.60 -7.95 -6.79
CA PHE A 78 27.39 -9.28 -6.24
C PHE A 78 28.52 -10.20 -6.73
N ARG A 79 29.48 -10.46 -5.85
CA ARG A 79 30.76 -11.10 -6.18
C ARG A 79 31.56 -10.23 -7.20
N GLU A 80 31.72 -10.72 -8.43
CA GLU A 80 32.47 -10.03 -9.50
C GLU A 80 31.56 -9.39 -10.56
N GLN A 81 30.23 -9.49 -10.39
CA GLN A 81 29.25 -8.90 -11.32
C GLN A 81 28.71 -7.58 -10.76
N GLU A 82 28.84 -6.53 -11.52
CA GLU A 82 28.23 -5.23 -11.20
C GLU A 82 26.76 -5.26 -11.59
N PHE A 83 25.89 -4.75 -10.72
CA PHE A 83 24.50 -4.56 -11.03
C PHE A 83 23.99 -3.18 -10.61
N SER A 84 23.02 -2.69 -11.36
CA SER A 84 22.31 -1.47 -11.02
C SER A 84 20.81 -1.63 -11.18
N VAL A 85 20.05 -1.01 -10.29
CA VAL A 85 18.59 -0.90 -10.34
C VAL A 85 18.26 0.58 -10.36
N LYS A 86 17.59 1.06 -11.41
CA LYS A 86 17.25 2.47 -11.58
C LYS A 86 15.77 2.65 -11.81
N LEU A 87 15.19 3.66 -11.20
CA LEU A 87 13.80 4.04 -11.46
C LEU A 87 13.70 4.69 -12.84
N ALA A 88 13.00 4.02 -13.76
CA ALA A 88 12.62 4.58 -15.06
C ALA A 88 11.37 5.45 -14.93
N GLU A 89 10.33 4.94 -14.21
CA GLU A 89 9.07 5.67 -14.02
C GLU A 89 8.43 5.31 -12.66
N TYR A 90 7.80 6.30 -12.02
CA TYR A 90 6.92 6.12 -10.86
C TYR A 90 5.49 6.46 -11.26
N ILE A 91 4.59 5.50 -11.15
CA ILE A 91 3.19 5.61 -11.53
C ILE A 91 2.32 5.53 -10.27
N PRO A 92 1.89 6.67 -9.71
CA PRO A 92 1.04 6.68 -8.53
C PRO A 92 -0.38 6.24 -8.85
N TRP A 93 -0.99 5.47 -7.91
CA TRP A 93 -2.36 4.94 -8.02
C TRP A 93 -2.57 4.20 -9.34
N ALA A 94 -1.67 3.28 -9.62
CA ALA A 94 -1.57 2.58 -10.90
C ALA A 94 -2.88 1.89 -11.31
N GLU A 95 -3.24 2.03 -12.56
CA GLU A 95 -4.37 1.36 -13.19
C GLU A 95 -3.92 0.73 -14.50
N GLU A 96 -4.31 -0.51 -14.74
CA GLU A 96 -4.16 -1.10 -16.07
C GLU A 96 -5.23 -0.57 -17.02
N LYS A 97 -4.82 -0.13 -18.20
CA LYS A 97 -5.73 0.33 -19.24
C LYS A 97 -5.37 -0.28 -20.57
N PHE A 98 -6.39 -0.75 -21.27
CA PHE A 98 -6.25 -1.27 -22.62
C PHE A 98 -6.21 -0.15 -23.64
N PHE A 99 -5.22 -0.22 -24.56
CA PHE A 99 -5.07 0.66 -25.70
C PHE A 99 -5.14 -0.15 -26.99
N GLU A 100 -6.13 0.15 -27.83
CA GLU A 100 -6.27 -0.52 -29.13
C GLU A 100 -5.10 -0.17 -30.04
N ASN A 101 -4.50 -1.21 -30.66
CA ASN A 101 -3.40 -1.08 -31.58
C ASN A 101 -3.44 -2.25 -32.58
N GLU A 102 -3.45 -1.95 -33.88
CA GLU A 102 -3.55 -2.98 -34.93
C GLU A 102 -2.38 -3.98 -34.95
N THR A 103 -1.22 -3.57 -34.48
CA THR A 103 -0.01 -4.41 -34.40
C THR A 103 0.16 -5.07 -33.03
N GLY A 104 -0.73 -4.77 -32.07
CA GLY A 104 -0.71 -5.32 -30.71
C GLY A 104 -1.15 -6.76 -30.64
N GLU A 105 -1.13 -7.30 -29.42
CA GLU A 105 -1.58 -8.65 -29.14
C GLU A 105 -3.10 -8.76 -29.10
N GLU A 106 -3.62 -9.99 -29.16
CA GLU A 106 -5.06 -10.23 -29.12
C GLU A 106 -5.53 -10.39 -27.69
N PHE A 107 -6.58 -9.63 -27.33
CA PHE A 107 -7.21 -9.66 -26.02
C PHE A 107 -8.69 -9.91 -26.10
N LEU A 108 -9.19 -10.68 -25.16
CA LEU A 108 -10.60 -10.89 -24.90
C LEU A 108 -11.03 -10.01 -23.73
N PHE A 109 -12.01 -9.16 -23.93
CA PHE A 109 -12.55 -8.27 -22.90
C PHE A 109 -13.75 -8.93 -22.21
N ILE A 110 -13.64 -9.15 -20.90
CA ILE A 110 -14.67 -9.75 -20.06
C ILE A 110 -15.12 -8.73 -19.01
N VAL A 111 -16.42 -8.61 -18.86
CA VAL A 111 -17.05 -7.80 -17.81
C VAL A 111 -17.79 -8.73 -16.86
N GLU A 112 -17.50 -8.64 -15.59
CA GLU A 112 -18.22 -9.37 -14.55
C GLU A 112 -18.81 -8.40 -13.52
N SER A 113 -19.78 -8.90 -12.76
CA SER A 113 -20.41 -8.15 -11.67
C SER A 113 -20.47 -9.03 -10.43
N SER A 114 -19.55 -8.80 -9.52
CA SER A 114 -19.54 -9.41 -8.21
C SER A 114 -19.73 -8.34 -7.14
N SER A 115 -20.37 -8.70 -6.03
CA SER A 115 -20.57 -7.81 -4.87
C SER A 115 -21.16 -6.42 -5.21
N GLY A 116 -21.95 -6.34 -6.32
CA GLY A 116 -22.60 -5.10 -6.75
C GLY A 116 -21.70 -4.12 -7.49
N SER A 117 -20.45 -4.47 -7.76
CA SER A 117 -19.50 -3.69 -8.56
C SER A 117 -19.27 -4.34 -9.92
N ARG A 118 -18.98 -3.52 -10.91
CA ARG A 118 -18.60 -3.95 -12.26
C ARG A 118 -17.07 -4.00 -12.34
N HIS A 119 -16.54 -5.16 -12.73
CA HIS A 119 -15.11 -5.36 -12.96
C HIS A 119 -14.83 -5.71 -14.40
N GLU A 120 -13.73 -5.19 -14.95
CA GLU A 120 -13.31 -5.35 -16.33
C GLU A 120 -11.98 -6.12 -16.37
N HIS A 121 -11.93 -7.18 -17.20
CA HIS A 121 -10.77 -8.04 -17.34
C HIS A 121 -10.39 -8.14 -18.82
N TYR A 122 -9.10 -8.01 -19.10
CA TYR A 122 -8.53 -8.20 -20.43
C TYR A 122 -7.63 -9.43 -20.39
N ILE A 123 -8.06 -10.51 -21.03
CA ILE A 123 -7.30 -11.76 -21.09
C ILE A 123 -6.57 -11.81 -22.41
N LYS A 124 -5.24 -11.85 -22.36
CA LYS A 124 -4.38 -11.99 -23.51
C LYS A 124 -4.52 -13.39 -24.09
N LYS A 125 -4.42 -13.49 -25.42
CA LYS A 125 -4.38 -14.78 -26.12
C LYS A 125 -3.24 -15.67 -25.59
N GLY A 126 -3.58 -16.88 -25.20
CA GLY A 126 -2.67 -17.85 -24.61
C GLY A 126 -2.66 -17.84 -23.08
N ASP A 127 -3.27 -16.86 -22.43
CA ASP A 127 -3.21 -16.71 -20.97
C ASP A 127 -4.43 -17.30 -20.26
N LEU A 128 -4.21 -17.57 -18.98
CA LEU A 128 -5.22 -17.93 -17.98
C LEU A 128 -5.28 -16.84 -16.93
N GLN A 129 -6.47 -16.38 -16.61
CA GLN A 129 -6.70 -15.42 -15.54
C GLN A 129 -7.64 -15.99 -14.47
N ASN A 130 -7.28 -15.84 -13.20
CA ASN A 130 -8.18 -16.18 -12.10
C ASN A 130 -9.13 -15.01 -11.84
N ILE A 131 -10.43 -15.22 -12.05
CA ILE A 131 -11.49 -14.26 -11.77
C ILE A 131 -12.37 -14.85 -10.66
N HIS A 132 -12.24 -14.31 -9.44
CA HIS A 132 -12.97 -14.77 -8.25
C HIS A 132 -12.93 -16.29 -8.01
N GLY A 133 -11.76 -16.89 -8.17
CA GLY A 133 -11.56 -18.34 -7.98
C GLY A 133 -11.89 -19.21 -9.19
N VAL A 134 -12.38 -18.62 -10.29
CA VAL A 134 -12.64 -19.30 -11.56
C VAL A 134 -11.52 -19.00 -12.54
N LEU A 135 -10.83 -20.03 -13.04
CA LEU A 135 -9.80 -19.89 -14.08
C LEU A 135 -10.45 -19.73 -15.45
N VAL A 136 -10.28 -18.56 -16.05
CA VAL A 136 -10.78 -18.23 -17.41
C VAL A 136 -9.61 -18.14 -18.36
N GLY A 137 -9.64 -18.93 -19.44
CA GLY A 137 -8.61 -18.95 -20.47
C GLY A 137 -9.11 -18.38 -21.79
N PHE A 138 -8.25 -17.63 -22.48
CA PHE A 138 -8.48 -17.24 -23.86
C PHE A 138 -7.43 -17.85 -24.78
N GLU A 139 -7.84 -18.84 -25.60
CA GLU A 139 -6.94 -19.67 -26.42
C GLU A 139 -5.74 -20.21 -25.63
N ALA A 140 -5.98 -20.54 -24.35
CA ALA A 140 -4.95 -21.05 -23.45
C ALA A 140 -4.51 -22.48 -23.86
N PRO A 141 -3.25 -22.86 -23.63
CA PRO A 141 -2.77 -24.20 -23.97
C PRO A 141 -3.61 -25.29 -23.30
N ASN A 142 -3.99 -26.29 -24.08
CA ASN A 142 -4.76 -27.49 -23.63
C ASN A 142 -6.11 -27.15 -22.97
N ASN A 143 -6.70 -25.98 -23.21
CA ASN A 143 -7.95 -25.57 -22.58
C ASN A 143 -7.95 -25.82 -21.05
N SER A 144 -6.89 -25.38 -20.39
CA SER A 144 -6.62 -25.70 -18.98
C SER A 144 -7.42 -24.87 -17.97
N GLY A 145 -8.29 -23.96 -18.45
CA GLY A 145 -9.18 -23.15 -17.59
C GLY A 145 -10.43 -23.90 -17.16
N THR A 146 -11.08 -23.42 -16.12
CA THR A 146 -12.46 -23.82 -15.75
C THR A 146 -13.45 -23.37 -16.83
N ILE A 147 -13.23 -22.20 -17.41
CA ILE A 147 -13.92 -21.65 -18.58
C ILE A 147 -12.85 -21.40 -19.64
N ASN A 148 -13.01 -22.02 -20.80
CA ASN A 148 -12.11 -21.88 -21.92
C ASN A 148 -12.84 -21.21 -23.08
N LEU A 149 -12.32 -20.11 -23.56
CA LEU A 149 -12.81 -19.33 -24.69
C LEU A 149 -11.77 -19.40 -25.80
N PHE A 150 -12.17 -19.82 -26.96
CA PHE A 150 -11.28 -19.97 -28.11
C PHE A 150 -12.02 -19.80 -29.43
N ARG A 151 -11.29 -19.52 -30.50
CA ARG A 151 -11.85 -19.39 -31.84
C ARG A 151 -11.64 -20.66 -32.63
N GLU A 152 -12.68 -21.10 -33.30
CA GLU A 152 -12.64 -22.17 -34.30
C GLU A 152 -13.41 -21.66 -35.52
N ASP A 153 -12.79 -21.70 -36.68
CA ASP A 153 -13.33 -21.16 -37.94
C ASP A 153 -13.75 -19.69 -37.86
N GLY A 154 -13.04 -18.87 -37.03
CA GLY A 154 -13.34 -17.48 -36.81
C GLY A 154 -14.51 -17.21 -35.84
N ILE A 155 -15.18 -18.21 -35.34
CA ILE A 155 -16.29 -18.14 -34.39
C ILE A 155 -15.76 -18.35 -32.97
N LEU A 156 -16.15 -17.46 -32.05
CA LEU A 156 -15.81 -17.62 -30.63
C LEU A 156 -16.64 -18.76 -30.03
N LYS A 157 -15.96 -19.70 -29.40
CA LYS A 157 -16.55 -20.86 -28.73
C LYS A 157 -16.22 -20.87 -27.26
N ILE A 158 -17.05 -21.55 -26.48
CA ILE A 158 -16.91 -21.77 -25.07
C ILE A 158 -16.90 -23.27 -24.75
N GLN A 159 -15.99 -23.67 -23.85
CA GLN A 159 -15.99 -24.95 -23.20
C GLN A 159 -15.79 -24.76 -21.71
N THR A 160 -16.57 -25.43 -20.88
CA THR A 160 -16.56 -25.24 -19.43
C THR A 160 -16.50 -26.56 -18.68
N GLN A 161 -15.89 -26.56 -17.50
CA GLN A 161 -15.87 -27.73 -16.61
C GLN A 161 -17.14 -27.85 -15.74
N ASN A 162 -18.04 -26.87 -15.81
CA ASN A 162 -19.30 -26.84 -15.07
C ASN A 162 -20.45 -26.54 -16.01
N ASP A 163 -21.65 -27.00 -15.66
CA ASP A 163 -22.86 -26.57 -16.35
C ASP A 163 -23.15 -25.09 -16.06
N GLY A 164 -23.82 -24.43 -16.98
CA GLY A 164 -24.16 -23.03 -16.87
C GLY A 164 -25.38 -22.64 -17.70
N SER A 165 -25.67 -21.38 -17.70
CA SER A 165 -26.74 -20.79 -18.51
C SER A 165 -26.27 -19.48 -19.13
N TRP A 166 -26.93 -19.05 -20.19
CA TRP A 166 -26.73 -17.73 -20.74
C TRP A 166 -28.09 -17.10 -21.11
N MET A 167 -28.12 -15.77 -21.07
CA MET A 167 -29.27 -14.98 -21.51
C MET A 167 -28.78 -13.83 -22.38
N ARG A 168 -29.31 -13.74 -23.61
CA ARG A 168 -28.99 -12.65 -24.51
C ARG A 168 -29.66 -11.36 -24.01
N MET A 169 -28.89 -10.31 -23.80
CA MET A 169 -29.38 -9.09 -23.18
C MET A 169 -30.37 -8.31 -24.05
N ALA A 170 -30.35 -8.47 -25.38
CA ALA A 170 -31.18 -7.72 -26.31
C ALA A 170 -32.65 -8.17 -26.35
N ASP A 171 -32.89 -9.47 -26.35
CA ASP A 171 -34.19 -10.11 -26.56
C ASP A 171 -34.62 -11.11 -25.49
N ARG A 172 -33.73 -11.28 -24.49
CA ARG A 172 -33.89 -12.20 -23.34
C ARG A 172 -34.03 -13.68 -23.76
N VAL A 173 -33.51 -14.05 -24.91
CA VAL A 173 -33.40 -15.46 -25.29
C VAL A 173 -32.41 -16.15 -24.36
N GLU A 174 -32.81 -17.28 -23.80
CA GLU A 174 -32.02 -18.05 -22.86
C GLU A 174 -31.51 -19.33 -23.49
N GLY A 175 -30.39 -19.85 -22.99
CA GLY A 175 -29.81 -21.11 -23.35
C GLY A 175 -28.96 -21.70 -22.23
N THR A 176 -28.50 -22.92 -22.44
CA THR A 176 -27.69 -23.65 -21.47
C THR A 176 -26.27 -23.82 -21.97
N VAL A 177 -25.30 -23.81 -21.03
CA VAL A 177 -23.93 -24.22 -21.26
C VAL A 177 -23.77 -25.62 -20.65
N THR A 178 -23.47 -26.59 -21.47
CA THR A 178 -23.30 -27.97 -21.02
C THR A 178 -21.82 -28.25 -20.70
N LYS A 179 -21.58 -28.80 -19.54
CA LYS A 179 -20.24 -29.22 -19.10
C LYS A 179 -19.51 -30.02 -20.17
N ASP A 180 -18.23 -29.78 -20.34
CA ASP A 180 -17.28 -30.45 -21.25
C ASP A 180 -17.68 -30.42 -22.75
N SER A 181 -18.74 -29.66 -23.07
CA SER A 181 -19.22 -29.50 -24.46
C SER A 181 -18.70 -28.20 -25.06
N VAL A 182 -18.25 -28.26 -26.30
CA VAL A 182 -17.87 -27.09 -27.08
C VAL A 182 -19.13 -26.49 -27.71
N GLN A 183 -19.40 -25.23 -27.42
CA GLN A 183 -20.59 -24.50 -27.89
C GLN A 183 -20.20 -23.15 -28.46
N GLU A 184 -20.98 -22.60 -29.38
CA GLU A 184 -20.79 -21.25 -29.89
C GLU A 184 -21.07 -20.23 -28.79
N PHE A 185 -20.16 -19.27 -28.61
CA PHE A 185 -20.32 -18.21 -27.64
C PHE A 185 -21.14 -17.03 -28.22
N GLN A 186 -22.20 -16.67 -27.52
CA GLN A 186 -23.06 -15.55 -27.89
C GLN A 186 -22.57 -14.25 -27.24
N LEU A 187 -21.96 -13.35 -28.03
CA LEU A 187 -21.56 -12.03 -27.54
C LEU A 187 -22.75 -11.24 -26.96
N ARG A 188 -22.49 -10.34 -26.05
CA ARG A 188 -23.50 -9.49 -25.38
C ARG A 188 -24.60 -10.27 -24.67
N SER A 189 -24.24 -11.48 -24.20
CA SER A 189 -25.12 -12.32 -23.40
C SER A 189 -24.51 -12.48 -22.02
N LEU A 190 -25.38 -12.47 -21.02
CA LEU A 190 -25.00 -12.74 -19.63
C LEU A 190 -24.85 -14.25 -19.47
N TYR A 191 -23.65 -14.69 -19.26
CA TYR A 191 -23.32 -16.08 -18.89
C TYR A 191 -23.22 -16.22 -17.39
N LYS A 192 -23.70 -17.33 -16.87
CA LYS A 192 -23.48 -17.74 -15.48
C LYS A 192 -22.95 -19.18 -15.51
N VAL A 193 -21.67 -19.35 -15.17
CA VAL A 193 -20.99 -20.64 -15.10
C VAL A 193 -20.44 -20.81 -13.69
N GLY A 194 -20.98 -21.75 -12.91
CA GLY A 194 -20.70 -21.81 -11.47
C GLY A 194 -21.14 -20.54 -10.77
N GLU A 195 -20.23 -19.94 -10.00
CA GLU A 195 -20.47 -18.69 -9.26
C GLU A 195 -20.12 -17.42 -10.05
N LEU A 196 -19.60 -17.53 -11.30
CA LEU A 196 -19.14 -16.38 -12.09
C LEU A 196 -20.21 -15.93 -13.09
N PRO A 197 -20.89 -14.80 -12.87
CA PRO A 197 -21.67 -14.11 -13.89
C PRO A 197 -20.77 -13.19 -14.72
N PHE A 198 -20.75 -13.36 -16.05
CA PHE A 198 -19.92 -12.53 -16.93
C PHE A 198 -20.56 -12.26 -18.29
N VAL A 199 -20.06 -11.21 -18.94
CA VAL A 199 -20.45 -10.81 -20.31
C VAL A 199 -19.20 -10.54 -21.12
N ILE A 200 -19.18 -10.98 -22.38
CA ILE A 200 -18.21 -10.53 -23.37
C ILE A 200 -18.95 -9.56 -24.32
N PRO A 201 -18.76 -8.24 -24.13
CA PRO A 201 -19.55 -7.25 -24.87
C PRO A 201 -19.10 -7.05 -26.32
N GLU A 202 -17.85 -7.35 -26.63
CA GLU A 202 -17.20 -7.02 -27.88
C GLU A 202 -16.34 -8.21 -28.38
N PRO A 203 -16.10 -8.29 -29.70
CA PRO A 203 -15.16 -9.28 -30.25
C PRO A 203 -13.75 -9.09 -29.69
N VAL A 204 -12.90 -10.09 -29.95
CA VAL A 204 -11.46 -10.00 -29.66
C VAL A 204 -10.86 -8.75 -30.28
N LYS A 205 -10.10 -8.01 -29.51
CA LYS A 205 -9.42 -6.78 -29.92
C LYS A 205 -7.92 -6.96 -29.92
N LYS A 206 -7.24 -6.22 -30.79
CA LYS A 206 -5.79 -6.10 -30.78
C LYS A 206 -5.37 -4.86 -30.03
N GLY A 207 -4.32 -4.96 -29.22
CA GLY A 207 -3.83 -3.84 -28.44
C GLY A 207 -2.77 -4.23 -27.44
N GLU A 208 -2.60 -3.37 -26.46
CA GLU A 208 -1.67 -3.54 -25.35
C GLU A 208 -2.31 -3.07 -24.05
N LEU A 209 -2.01 -3.77 -22.96
CA LEU A 209 -2.27 -3.29 -21.60
C LEU A 209 -1.11 -2.42 -21.15
N LYS A 210 -1.40 -1.23 -20.69
CA LYS A 210 -0.40 -0.33 -20.10
C LYS A 210 -0.85 0.08 -18.72
N THR A 211 0.10 0.08 -17.81
CA THR A 211 -0.07 0.69 -16.52
C THR A 211 0.00 2.21 -16.67
N ILE A 212 -1.03 2.87 -16.23
CA ILE A 212 -1.14 4.32 -16.28
C ILE A 212 -1.45 4.87 -14.88
N ARG A 213 -1.16 6.13 -14.70
CA ARG A 213 -1.56 6.85 -13.50
C ARG A 213 -3.08 6.95 -13.39
N GLY A 214 -3.64 6.60 -12.24
CA GLY A 214 -5.05 6.78 -11.95
C GLY A 214 -5.50 8.25 -12.03
N ALA A 215 -6.72 8.45 -12.48
CA ALA A 215 -7.26 9.80 -12.72
C ALA A 215 -7.42 10.64 -11.44
N LYS A 216 -7.57 10.00 -10.29
CA LYS A 216 -7.71 10.64 -8.98
C LYS A 216 -6.81 9.95 -7.96
N LYS A 217 -6.44 10.71 -6.92
CA LYS A 217 -5.80 10.13 -5.74
C LYS A 217 -6.73 9.07 -5.14
N ASP A 218 -6.21 7.87 -5.02
CA ASP A 218 -6.91 6.72 -4.46
C ASP A 218 -5.94 5.91 -3.61
N ASP A 219 -6.00 6.10 -2.32
CA ASP A 219 -5.09 5.47 -1.37
C ASP A 219 -5.37 3.95 -1.19
N THR A 220 -6.39 3.40 -1.87
CA THR A 220 -6.66 1.96 -1.93
C THR A 220 -5.93 1.27 -3.07
N LYS A 221 -5.43 2.02 -4.05
CA LYS A 221 -4.67 1.51 -5.19
C LYS A 221 -3.18 1.46 -4.90
N LEU A 222 -2.53 0.46 -5.46
CA LEU A 222 -1.09 0.36 -5.43
C LEU A 222 -0.47 1.37 -6.39
N ASP A 223 0.74 1.80 -6.07
CA ASP A 223 1.61 2.48 -7.01
C ASP A 223 2.38 1.44 -7.82
N ALA A 224 2.83 1.81 -9.01
CA ALA A 224 3.75 0.99 -9.79
C ALA A 224 5.11 1.68 -9.96
N LEU A 225 6.18 0.89 -9.92
CA LEU A 225 7.53 1.30 -10.26
C LEU A 225 7.96 0.54 -11.52
N VAL A 226 8.37 1.29 -12.54
CA VAL A 226 9.09 0.74 -13.68
C VAL A 226 10.58 0.88 -13.39
N LEU A 227 11.28 -0.25 -13.32
CA LEU A 227 12.68 -0.32 -12.94
C LEU A 227 13.52 -0.88 -14.09
N ASP A 228 14.60 -0.19 -14.44
CA ASP A 228 15.64 -0.71 -15.31
C ASP A 228 16.68 -1.43 -14.44
N ILE A 229 16.90 -2.70 -14.70
CA ILE A 229 17.86 -3.53 -13.99
C ILE A 229 18.93 -3.93 -14.97
N THR A 230 20.16 -3.59 -14.65
CA THR A 230 21.34 -3.89 -15.48
C THR A 230 22.27 -4.78 -14.69
N VAL A 231 22.73 -5.87 -15.29
CA VAL A 231 23.81 -6.73 -14.77
C VAL A 231 24.89 -6.77 -15.84
N ASP A 232 26.07 -6.27 -15.51
CA ASP A 232 27.14 -6.01 -16.47
C ASP A 232 26.64 -5.16 -17.67
N GLU A 233 26.49 -5.74 -18.85
CA GLU A 233 26.04 -5.04 -20.07
C GLU A 233 24.57 -5.35 -20.43
N GLU A 234 23.92 -6.30 -19.75
CA GLU A 234 22.55 -6.71 -20.04
C GLU A 234 21.55 -5.91 -19.20
N THR A 235 20.53 -5.32 -19.84
CA THR A 235 19.48 -4.55 -19.16
C THR A 235 18.11 -5.16 -19.41
N SER A 236 17.33 -5.31 -18.36
CA SER A 236 15.93 -5.70 -18.40
C SER A 236 15.09 -4.67 -17.67
N GLN A 237 13.90 -4.40 -18.19
CA GLN A 237 12.92 -3.53 -17.55
C GLN A 237 11.83 -4.39 -16.91
N ILE A 238 11.51 -4.10 -15.65
CA ILE A 238 10.44 -4.76 -14.92
C ILE A 238 9.49 -3.74 -14.32
N GLU A 239 8.26 -4.17 -14.09
CA GLU A 239 7.24 -3.40 -13.39
C GLU A 239 6.88 -4.12 -12.09
N ILE A 240 6.89 -3.39 -10.97
CA ILE A 240 6.52 -3.90 -9.66
C ILE A 240 5.45 -3.02 -9.04
N TYR A 241 4.52 -3.64 -8.31
CA TYR A 241 3.43 -2.94 -7.64
C TYR A 241 3.61 -2.95 -6.14
N GLY A 242 3.29 -1.83 -5.49
CA GLY A 242 3.41 -1.72 -4.05
C GLY A 242 2.96 -0.37 -3.53
N GLY A 243 3.41 -0.01 -2.34
CA GLY A 243 3.08 1.28 -1.73
C GLY A 243 3.08 1.24 -0.22
N LYS A 244 2.64 2.33 0.39
CA LYS A 244 2.53 2.47 1.83
C LYS A 244 1.51 1.47 2.38
N TYR A 245 1.95 0.64 3.32
CA TYR A 245 1.15 -0.42 3.94
C TYR A 245 0.62 -1.50 2.97
N ALA A 246 1.12 -1.54 1.73
CA ALA A 246 0.76 -2.58 0.78
C ALA A 246 1.30 -3.94 1.23
N PRO A 247 0.57 -5.05 0.97
CA PRO A 247 1.11 -6.38 1.15
C PRO A 247 2.36 -6.57 0.30
N GLN A 248 3.40 -7.16 0.88
CA GLN A 248 4.61 -7.49 0.13
C GLN A 248 4.31 -8.54 -0.94
N ARG A 249 4.56 -8.21 -2.19
CA ARG A 249 4.37 -9.07 -3.36
C ARG A 249 5.64 -9.05 -4.20
N PRO A 250 6.67 -9.82 -3.81
CA PRO A 250 7.93 -9.80 -4.51
C PRO A 250 7.81 -10.35 -5.93
N THR A 251 8.32 -9.60 -6.89
CA THR A 251 8.54 -10.04 -8.26
C THR A 251 9.88 -10.76 -8.33
N GLN A 252 9.92 -11.91 -9.00
CA GLN A 252 11.12 -12.73 -9.16
C GLN A 252 11.46 -12.86 -10.64
N PHE A 253 12.72 -12.72 -10.96
CA PHE A 253 13.26 -12.89 -12.32
C PHE A 253 14.76 -13.19 -12.27
N SER A 254 15.33 -13.62 -13.39
CA SER A 254 16.76 -13.88 -13.50
C SER A 254 17.34 -13.07 -14.65
N LEU A 255 18.53 -12.52 -14.47
CA LEU A 255 19.25 -11.74 -15.47
C LEU A 255 20.74 -12.06 -15.34
N ASN A 256 21.38 -12.42 -16.45
CA ASN A 256 22.83 -12.72 -16.54
C ASN A 256 23.37 -13.63 -15.41
N GLY A 257 22.62 -14.70 -15.06
CA GLY A 257 23.01 -15.68 -14.03
C GLY A 257 22.74 -15.29 -12.59
N LEU A 258 22.23 -14.10 -12.32
CA LEU A 258 21.75 -13.65 -11.03
C LEU A 258 20.23 -13.77 -10.93
N ASN A 259 19.74 -14.18 -9.78
CA ASN A 259 18.31 -14.19 -9.46
C ASN A 259 17.99 -12.96 -8.62
N PHE A 260 16.90 -12.31 -8.96
CA PHE A 260 16.41 -11.12 -8.28
C PHE A 260 15.03 -11.39 -7.69
N ARG A 261 14.84 -10.98 -6.43
CA ARG A 261 13.54 -10.90 -5.79
C ARG A 261 13.39 -9.47 -5.29
N ILE A 262 12.44 -8.73 -5.87
CA ILE A 262 12.26 -7.31 -5.61
C ILE A 262 10.80 -7.00 -5.27
N ASP A 263 10.60 -6.17 -4.25
CA ASP A 263 9.29 -5.61 -3.88
C ASP A 263 9.39 -4.14 -3.52
N TYR A 264 8.26 -3.45 -3.58
CA TYR A 264 8.10 -2.07 -3.18
C TYR A 264 7.05 -1.97 -2.07
N GLY A 265 7.47 -1.52 -0.89
CA GLY A 265 6.56 -1.44 0.25
C GLY A 265 7.25 -1.08 1.57
N PRO A 266 6.54 -1.25 2.69
CA PRO A 266 7.10 -1.01 4.02
C PRO A 266 8.11 -2.08 4.39
N GLN A 267 9.03 -1.73 5.29
CA GLN A 267 9.81 -2.72 6.04
C GLN A 267 9.02 -3.23 7.24
N LEU A 268 9.25 -4.48 7.59
CA LEU A 268 8.78 -5.06 8.84
C LEU A 268 9.79 -4.72 9.94
N LEU A 269 9.36 -3.88 10.88
CA LEU A 269 10.12 -3.47 12.05
C LEU A 269 9.63 -4.23 13.27
N GLU A 270 10.46 -4.29 14.33
CA GLU A 270 10.17 -5.04 15.55
C GLU A 270 10.30 -4.17 16.79
N THR A 271 9.41 -4.37 17.76
CA THR A 271 9.53 -3.81 19.11
C THR A 271 10.26 -4.82 20.02
N PRO A 272 10.98 -4.36 21.07
CA PRO A 272 11.65 -5.26 22.01
C PRO A 272 10.69 -5.93 23.02
N PHE A 273 9.41 -5.83 22.83
CA PHE A 273 8.32 -6.41 23.63
C PHE A 273 7.17 -6.80 22.73
N GLU A 274 6.22 -7.55 23.24
CA GLU A 274 5.05 -8.01 22.51
C GLU A 274 3.79 -7.25 22.96
N VAL A 275 2.85 -7.08 22.02
CA VAL A 275 1.55 -6.48 22.26
C VAL A 275 0.48 -7.49 21.83
N LYS A 276 -0.39 -7.86 22.76
CA LYS A 276 -1.55 -8.72 22.51
C LYS A 276 -2.81 -7.86 22.47
N LEU A 277 -3.64 -8.00 21.46
CA LEU A 277 -4.97 -7.42 21.44
C LEU A 277 -5.95 -8.37 22.16
N ASN A 278 -6.55 -7.92 23.25
CA ASN A 278 -7.52 -8.71 24.02
C ASN A 278 -8.94 -8.48 23.53
N ASP A 279 -9.31 -7.22 23.26
CA ASP A 279 -10.67 -6.81 22.89
C ASP A 279 -10.58 -5.51 22.08
N PHE A 280 -11.28 -5.45 20.95
CA PHE A 280 -11.46 -4.23 20.19
C PHE A 280 -12.88 -3.70 20.40
N GLN A 281 -13.01 -2.44 20.77
CA GLN A 281 -14.27 -1.82 21.12
C GLN A 281 -14.62 -0.72 20.11
N LEU A 282 -15.78 -0.84 19.48
CA LEU A 282 -16.32 0.14 18.56
C LEU A 282 -17.66 0.68 19.06
N GLU A 283 -17.74 1.98 19.30
CA GLU A 283 -18.99 2.69 19.55
C GLU A 283 -19.45 3.41 18.29
N LYS A 284 -20.70 3.22 17.89
CA LYS A 284 -21.29 3.89 16.73
C LYS A 284 -22.25 5.00 17.17
N TYR A 285 -22.39 6.02 16.32
CA TYR A 285 -23.42 7.03 16.54
C TYR A 285 -24.83 6.40 16.44
N PRO A 286 -25.77 6.79 17.32
CA PRO A 286 -27.14 6.28 17.27
C PRO A 286 -27.78 6.44 15.88
N GLY A 287 -28.23 5.32 15.28
CA GLY A 287 -28.86 5.31 13.95
C GLY A 287 -27.90 5.47 12.78
N SER A 288 -26.61 5.31 12.97
CA SER A 288 -25.59 5.39 11.92
C SER A 288 -24.60 4.23 12.02
N GLU A 289 -23.99 3.86 10.90
CA GLU A 289 -22.84 2.95 10.85
C GLU A 289 -21.50 3.65 11.11
N SER A 290 -21.51 4.97 11.28
CA SER A 290 -20.29 5.75 11.53
C SER A 290 -19.78 5.55 12.96
N ALA A 291 -18.47 5.34 13.11
CA ALA A 291 -17.80 5.24 14.39
C ALA A 291 -17.90 6.54 15.19
N ALA A 292 -18.35 6.48 16.43
CA ALA A 292 -18.33 7.58 17.39
C ALA A 292 -17.03 7.57 18.20
N ALA A 293 -16.60 6.38 18.63
CA ALA A 293 -15.33 6.13 19.31
C ALA A 293 -14.88 4.70 19.08
N PHE A 294 -13.57 4.44 19.21
CA PHE A 294 -13.02 3.10 19.21
C PHE A 294 -11.80 3.02 20.12
N ALA A 295 -11.58 1.84 20.67
CA ALA A 295 -10.53 1.58 21.64
C ALA A 295 -9.99 0.16 21.48
N SER A 296 -8.73 -0.05 21.89
CA SER A 296 -8.09 -1.36 21.94
C SER A 296 -7.69 -1.67 23.37
N GLU A 297 -8.21 -2.75 23.93
CA GLU A 297 -7.71 -3.32 25.19
C GLU A 297 -6.59 -4.29 24.86
N ILE A 298 -5.41 -3.99 25.34
CA ILE A 298 -4.18 -4.75 25.02
C ILE A 298 -3.51 -5.25 26.31
N THR A 299 -2.76 -6.34 26.19
CA THR A 299 -1.76 -6.73 27.18
C THR A 299 -0.38 -6.48 26.57
N LEU A 300 0.44 -5.66 27.23
CA LEU A 300 1.86 -5.52 26.92
C LEU A 300 2.62 -6.60 27.67
N ILE A 301 3.46 -7.33 26.94
CA ILE A 301 4.27 -8.44 27.47
C ILE A 301 5.75 -8.11 27.24
N ASP A 302 6.45 -7.80 28.30
CA ASP A 302 7.88 -7.52 28.29
C ASP A 302 8.61 -8.48 29.22
N THR A 303 9.92 -8.56 29.11
CA THR A 303 10.79 -9.39 29.98
C THR A 303 10.66 -9.03 31.45
N ASP A 304 10.47 -7.75 31.77
CA ASP A 304 10.45 -7.21 33.12
C ASP A 304 9.06 -7.04 33.71
N GLU A 305 8.05 -6.87 32.87
CA GLU A 305 6.67 -6.60 33.29
C GLU A 305 5.64 -7.05 32.25
N THR A 306 4.46 -7.37 32.74
CA THR A 306 3.28 -7.63 31.91
C THR A 306 2.11 -6.90 32.52
N PHE A 307 1.41 -6.09 31.72
CA PHE A 307 0.25 -5.32 32.20
C PHE A 307 -0.77 -5.09 31.10
N ASP A 308 -2.02 -4.90 31.52
CA ASP A 308 -3.12 -4.53 30.63
C ASP A 308 -3.20 -3.03 30.50
N TYR A 309 -3.54 -2.57 29.30
CA TYR A 309 -3.71 -1.17 28.99
C TYR A 309 -4.82 -0.95 27.94
N LYS A 310 -5.49 0.19 28.01
CA LYS A 310 -6.52 0.56 27.03
C LYS A 310 -6.06 1.77 26.22
N ILE A 311 -5.90 1.58 24.92
CA ILE A 311 -5.52 2.63 23.97
C ILE A 311 -6.79 3.15 23.30
N TYR A 312 -7.02 4.46 23.36
CA TYR A 312 -8.14 5.14 22.68
C TYR A 312 -7.76 6.57 22.31
N MET A 313 -8.66 7.35 21.72
CA MET A 313 -8.39 8.71 21.31
C MET A 313 -7.78 9.54 22.44
N ASN A 314 -6.60 10.11 22.21
CA ASN A 314 -5.80 10.91 23.15
C ASN A 314 -5.31 10.17 24.41
N HIS A 315 -5.47 8.86 24.48
CA HIS A 315 -4.95 8.01 25.56
C HIS A 315 -3.98 6.99 24.98
N ILE A 316 -2.72 7.35 24.95
CA ILE A 316 -1.64 6.61 24.30
C ILE A 316 -0.93 5.69 25.28
N LEU A 317 -0.41 4.58 24.80
CA LEU A 317 0.59 3.78 25.50
C LEU A 317 1.99 4.35 25.19
N ASP A 318 2.80 4.58 26.22
CA ASP A 318 4.20 4.96 26.09
C ASP A 318 5.04 3.94 26.88
N HIS A 319 5.86 3.13 26.17
CA HIS A 319 6.69 2.10 26.78
C HIS A 319 8.03 1.98 26.07
N LYS A 320 9.13 2.06 26.80
CA LYS A 320 10.53 1.99 26.31
C LYS A 320 10.80 2.93 25.11
N GLY A 321 10.16 4.12 25.08
CA GLY A 321 10.30 5.12 24.02
C GLY A 321 9.44 4.87 22.77
N TYR A 322 8.65 3.80 22.77
CA TYR A 322 7.62 3.55 21.77
C TYR A 322 6.28 4.11 22.23
N LYS A 323 5.63 4.88 21.36
CA LYS A 323 4.30 5.45 21.62
C LYS A 323 3.30 4.83 20.66
N PHE A 324 2.20 4.31 21.21
CA PHE A 324 1.13 3.68 20.45
C PHE A 324 -0.11 4.55 20.50
N PHE A 325 -0.65 4.84 19.34
CA PHE A 325 -1.85 5.64 19.15
C PHE A 325 -2.90 4.80 18.45
N GLN A 326 -4.15 4.93 18.85
CA GLN A 326 -5.26 4.34 18.13
C GLN A 326 -5.46 5.09 16.79
N ALA A 327 -5.12 4.46 15.67
CA ALA A 327 -5.14 5.09 14.35
C ALA A 327 -6.41 4.76 13.56
N SER A 328 -6.70 3.47 13.38
CA SER A 328 -7.85 2.97 12.62
C SER A 328 -8.16 1.54 13.00
N TYR A 329 -9.06 0.90 12.28
CA TYR A 329 -9.44 -0.50 12.46
C TYR A 329 -9.92 -1.08 11.13
N ASP A 330 -9.99 -2.42 11.05
CA ASP A 330 -10.57 -3.15 9.94
C ASP A 330 -11.55 -4.23 10.48
N LEU A 331 -12.78 -4.21 9.96
CA LEU A 331 -13.84 -5.18 10.28
C LEU A 331 -14.25 -6.00 9.04
N SER A 332 -13.51 -5.93 7.96
CA SER A 332 -13.82 -6.65 6.71
C SER A 332 -13.45 -8.13 6.77
N GLY A 333 -12.58 -8.51 7.72
CA GLY A 333 -12.18 -9.89 7.98
C GLY A 333 -13.17 -10.66 8.87
N GLU A 334 -12.85 -11.94 9.12
CA GLU A 334 -13.60 -12.77 10.08
C GLU A 334 -13.35 -12.38 11.54
N VAL A 335 -12.26 -11.70 11.81
CA VAL A 335 -11.80 -11.26 13.13
C VAL A 335 -11.57 -9.75 13.09
N GLU A 336 -11.94 -9.04 14.14
CA GLU A 336 -11.72 -7.62 14.27
C GLU A 336 -10.22 -7.30 14.36
N GLN A 337 -9.76 -6.29 13.61
CA GLN A 337 -8.36 -5.90 13.58
C GLN A 337 -8.22 -4.45 14.00
N THR A 338 -7.31 -4.19 14.95
CA THR A 338 -6.90 -2.83 15.30
C THR A 338 -5.64 -2.41 14.56
N HIS A 339 -5.58 -1.13 14.23
CA HIS A 339 -4.41 -0.50 13.64
C HIS A 339 -3.84 0.53 14.63
N LEU A 340 -2.69 0.24 15.19
CA LEU A 340 -1.99 1.13 16.12
C LEU A 340 -0.85 1.83 15.39
N SER A 341 -0.87 3.17 15.36
CA SER A 341 0.29 3.94 14.91
C SER A 341 1.38 3.85 15.98
N VAL A 342 2.57 3.45 15.58
CA VAL A 342 3.75 3.30 16.43
C VAL A 342 4.74 4.41 16.09
N ASN A 343 5.17 5.15 17.11
CA ASN A 343 6.19 6.19 16.94
C ASN A 343 7.32 5.95 17.93
N HIS A 344 8.56 5.98 17.44
CA HIS A 344 9.77 5.88 18.25
C HIS A 344 10.68 7.08 17.98
N ASP A 345 10.49 8.16 18.75
CA ASP A 345 11.25 9.41 18.64
C ASP A 345 11.48 10.05 20.02
N PHE A 346 12.26 9.42 20.84
CA PHE A 346 12.58 9.95 22.17
C PHE A 346 13.43 11.22 22.09
N TRP A 347 14.52 11.20 21.33
CA TRP A 347 15.49 12.30 21.31
C TRP A 347 14.97 13.55 20.60
N GLY A 348 14.30 13.40 19.47
CA GLY A 348 13.70 14.52 18.75
C GLY A 348 12.62 15.22 19.58
N THR A 349 11.74 14.42 20.19
CA THR A 349 10.71 14.91 21.11
C THR A 349 11.31 15.65 22.29
N LEU A 350 12.33 15.07 22.99
CA LEU A 350 12.96 15.69 24.15
C LEU A 350 13.59 17.05 23.82
N ILE A 351 14.40 17.09 22.76
CA ILE A 351 15.10 18.32 22.35
C ILE A 351 14.09 19.40 21.92
N THR A 352 13.05 19.01 21.19
CA THR A 352 11.97 19.93 20.79
C THR A 352 11.25 20.51 22.01
N TYR A 353 10.93 19.70 23.03
CA TYR A 353 10.28 20.19 24.24
C TYR A 353 11.19 21.11 25.08
N ILE A 354 12.49 20.84 25.13
CA ILE A 354 13.46 21.79 25.73
C ILE A 354 13.42 23.11 24.96
N GLY A 355 13.41 23.08 23.64
CA GLY A 355 13.28 24.26 22.79
C GLY A 355 11.99 25.03 23.05
N TYR A 356 10.84 24.38 23.15
CA TYR A 356 9.56 25.04 23.54
C TYR A 356 9.60 25.63 24.92
N SER A 357 10.14 24.90 25.91
CA SER A 357 10.26 25.41 27.28
C SER A 357 11.08 26.71 27.35
N LEU A 358 12.22 26.75 26.65
CA LEU A 358 13.04 27.93 26.53
C LEU A 358 12.34 29.11 25.79
N LEU A 359 11.55 28.76 24.75
CA LEU A 359 10.78 29.72 23.99
C LEU A 359 9.72 30.39 24.88
N TYR A 360 8.91 29.59 25.60
CA TYR A 360 7.91 30.09 26.53
C TYR A 360 8.54 30.94 27.67
N PHE A 361 9.64 30.45 28.26
CA PHE A 361 10.36 31.19 29.27
C PHE A 361 10.88 32.53 28.73
N GLY A 362 11.41 32.52 27.50
CA GLY A 362 11.85 33.75 26.83
C GLY A 362 10.70 34.75 26.59
N MET A 363 9.54 34.24 26.16
CA MET A 363 8.34 35.07 25.97
C MET A 363 7.87 35.72 27.28
N ILE A 364 7.78 34.94 28.34
CA ILE A 364 7.39 35.46 29.67
C ILE A 364 8.41 36.49 30.18
N SER A 365 9.71 36.18 30.01
CA SER A 365 10.78 37.09 30.48
C SER A 365 10.75 38.45 29.81
N ILE A 366 10.33 38.56 28.54
CA ILE A 366 10.19 39.85 27.84
C ILE A 366 9.18 40.78 28.51
N LEU A 367 8.13 40.23 29.16
CA LEU A 367 7.13 41.03 29.86
C LEU A 367 7.68 41.74 31.07
N PHE A 368 8.76 41.19 31.67
CA PHE A 368 9.35 41.71 32.91
C PHE A 368 10.73 42.38 32.72
N ALA A 369 11.42 42.07 31.61
CA ALA A 369 12.78 42.55 31.38
C ALA A 369 12.83 44.08 31.17
N PRO A 370 13.78 44.79 31.79
CA PRO A 370 13.98 46.22 31.60
C PRO A 370 14.44 46.51 30.16
N GLY A 371 14.03 47.65 29.61
CA GLY A 371 14.40 48.11 28.27
C GLY A 371 13.63 47.46 27.14
N THR A 372 12.64 46.64 27.43
CA THR A 372 11.74 46.03 26.42
C THR A 372 10.63 47.04 26.02
N ARG A 373 9.94 46.74 24.89
CA ARG A 373 8.77 47.51 24.46
C ARG A 373 7.67 47.55 25.54
N PHE A 374 7.48 46.44 26.27
CA PHE A 374 6.53 46.37 27.40
C PHE A 374 6.93 47.31 28.57
N ASP A 375 8.21 47.37 28.91
CA ASP A 375 8.72 48.29 29.94
C ASP A 375 8.50 49.75 29.51
N SER A 376 8.79 50.09 28.25
CA SER A 376 8.54 51.43 27.72
C SER A 376 7.04 51.80 27.71
N LEU A 377 6.16 50.88 27.33
CA LEU A 377 4.71 51.03 27.39
C LEU A 377 4.21 51.23 28.83
N LYS A 378 4.68 50.41 29.78
CA LYS A 378 4.39 50.55 31.20
C LYS A 378 4.80 51.94 31.73
N LYS A 379 5.98 52.43 31.36
CA LYS A 379 6.47 53.76 31.72
C LYS A 379 5.60 54.88 31.13
N THR A 380 5.19 54.74 29.87
CA THR A 380 4.29 55.70 29.20
C THR A 380 2.91 55.73 29.85
N LEU A 381 2.32 54.54 30.11
CA LEU A 381 1.02 54.46 30.82
C LEU A 381 1.05 55.07 32.23
N LYS A 382 2.15 54.88 32.97
CA LYS A 382 2.33 55.49 34.27
C LYS A 382 2.44 57.03 34.18
N LYS A 383 2.97 57.64 33.10
CA LYS A 383 3.03 59.06 32.85
C LYS A 383 1.69 59.65 32.47
N ILE A 384 0.82 58.87 31.78
CA ILE A 384 -0.52 59.34 31.38
C ILE A 384 -1.51 59.30 32.58
N LYS A 385 -1.28 58.43 33.56
CA LYS A 385 -2.12 58.26 34.75
C LYS A 385 -1.74 59.27 35.91
N LYS A 386 -0.68 60.02 35.76
CA LYS A 386 -0.34 61.13 36.60
C LYS A 386 -0.76 62.48 35.94
#